data_716f1e7c7d43be138f22d43c979a8c2c
#
_entry.id   716f1e7c7d43be138f22d43c979a8c2c
#
_cell.length_a   1.000
_cell.length_b   1.000
_cell.length_c   1.000
_cell.angle_alpha   90.00
_cell.angle_beta   90.00
_cell.angle_gamma   90.00
#
_symmetry.space_group_name_H-M   'P 1'
#
loop_
_entity.id
_entity.type
_entity.pdbx_description
1 polymer ?
#
loop_
_entity_poly.entity_id
_entity_poly.type
_entity_poly.pdbx_seq_one_letter_code
_entity_poly.pdbx_strand_id
1 'polypeptide(L)'
;MLSFKQETNKIKDLPPLEQLSLTDLKHMVQQAITNKDFYFTSNPEEPTSEIISNHEEITIWGIPLLKDERTDVVLLKFLRAREFKVNESFNMLKNTLRWRKAFSIDELVDESLGDDLDKVVFMHGNDKEGHPVCYNVYGEFENKELYLKTFADEEKRTRFLKWRIQFLERSIRKLDFRPGGISTIFQVSDLKNSPGPGKKELRWATKQALQLLQDNYPEFVSKQVFINVPWWYLAFYSMMSPFMTQRTKSKFVFASPARTAEVLFKYVSPEHVPIQYGGLSVDYCDCNPEFTIDDSAAVVTVKPMTKQTVEIIVNEKCTLVWELRVVGWEVSYGAEYVPNNGDNYTINVQKPKKMAPTDEPVISHSYKINELGKLLLTIDNPTSKKKKLLYRFKVEPLPE
;
A
#
# COMPACT_ATOMS: atom_id res chain seq x y z
N MET A 1 -20.04 14.88 -8.84
CA MET A 1 -19.39 13.56 -8.59
C MET A 1 -20.25 12.84 -7.58
N LEU A 2 -20.89 11.74 -7.97
CA LEU A 2 -21.60 10.88 -7.04
C LEU A 2 -20.50 10.26 -6.14
N SER A 3 -20.47 10.64 -4.87
CA SER A 3 -19.69 9.99 -3.84
C SER A 3 -20.23 8.57 -3.71
N PHE A 4 -19.48 7.56 -4.15
CA PHE A 4 -19.78 6.20 -3.78
C PHE A 4 -19.75 6.13 -2.25
N LYS A 5 -20.86 5.72 -1.64
CA LYS A 5 -20.96 5.47 -0.21
C LYS A 5 -19.81 4.53 0.16
N GLN A 6 -19.07 4.90 1.20
CA GLN A 6 -18.01 4.06 1.73
C GLN A 6 -18.61 2.69 2.07
N GLU A 7 -18.05 1.64 1.49
CA GLU A 7 -18.55 0.29 1.66
C GLU A 7 -18.24 -0.18 3.09
N THR A 8 -19.27 -0.63 3.79
CA THR A 8 -19.10 -1.15 5.14
C THR A 8 -19.02 -2.67 5.16
N ASN A 9 -18.12 -3.21 5.99
CA ASN A 9 -18.06 -4.65 6.29
C ASN A 9 -18.87 -5.00 7.57
N LYS A 10 -19.54 -4.03 8.18
CA LYS A 10 -20.45 -4.25 9.31
C LYS A 10 -21.81 -4.65 8.77
N ILE A 11 -22.23 -5.88 9.04
CA ILE A 11 -23.47 -6.47 8.48
C ILE A 11 -24.70 -5.64 8.80
N LYS A 12 -24.79 -5.14 10.03
CA LYS A 12 -25.91 -4.31 10.49
C LYS A 12 -26.07 -2.99 9.72
N ASP A 13 -25.01 -2.52 9.07
CA ASP A 13 -24.98 -1.25 8.34
C ASP A 13 -25.22 -1.47 6.83
N LEU A 14 -25.37 -2.73 6.38
CA LEU A 14 -25.69 -3.08 4.99
C LEU A 14 -27.15 -2.76 4.67
N PRO A 15 -27.47 -2.39 3.42
CA PRO A 15 -28.85 -2.34 2.93
C PRO A 15 -29.58 -3.68 3.12
N PRO A 16 -30.89 -3.68 3.39
CA PRO A 16 -31.66 -4.92 3.62
C PRO A 16 -31.52 -6.00 2.52
N LEU A 17 -31.48 -5.58 1.25
CA LEU A 17 -31.27 -6.50 0.13
C LEU A 17 -29.88 -7.15 0.13
N GLU A 18 -28.85 -6.43 0.53
CA GLU A 18 -27.49 -6.95 0.65
C GLU A 18 -27.37 -7.92 1.83
N GLN A 19 -28.05 -7.64 2.95
CA GLN A 19 -28.14 -8.56 4.09
C GLN A 19 -28.84 -9.86 3.70
N LEU A 20 -29.93 -9.77 2.94
CA LEU A 20 -30.65 -10.95 2.41
C LEU A 20 -29.73 -11.77 1.50
N SER A 21 -29.06 -11.14 0.54
CA SER A 21 -28.11 -11.82 -0.36
C SER A 21 -26.98 -12.51 0.40
N LEU A 22 -26.49 -11.92 1.49
CA LEU A 22 -25.47 -12.55 2.35
C LEU A 22 -26.04 -13.79 3.05
N THR A 23 -27.27 -13.71 3.56
CA THR A 23 -27.96 -14.83 4.21
C THR A 23 -28.18 -15.97 3.22
N ASP A 24 -28.64 -15.68 2.02
CA ASP A 24 -28.86 -16.67 0.96
C ASP A 24 -27.54 -17.34 0.54
N LEU A 25 -26.46 -16.56 0.37
CA LEU A 25 -25.14 -17.10 0.04
C LEU A 25 -24.62 -18.02 1.16
N LYS A 26 -24.77 -17.62 2.43
CA LYS A 26 -24.39 -18.47 3.58
C LYS A 26 -25.15 -19.80 3.56
N HIS A 27 -26.44 -19.76 3.27
CA HIS A 27 -27.26 -20.98 3.16
C HIS A 27 -26.78 -21.90 2.03
N MET A 28 -26.47 -21.35 0.84
CA MET A 28 -25.93 -22.14 -0.28
C MET A 28 -24.56 -22.74 0.07
N VAL A 29 -23.69 -21.98 0.74
CA VAL A 29 -22.37 -22.48 1.21
C VAL A 29 -22.54 -23.59 2.23
N GLN A 30 -23.49 -23.44 3.17
CA GLN A 30 -23.77 -24.51 4.16
C GLN A 30 -24.26 -25.80 3.48
N GLN A 31 -25.16 -25.69 2.51
CA GLN A 31 -25.63 -26.84 1.73
C GLN A 31 -24.47 -27.51 0.98
N ALA A 32 -23.61 -26.72 0.33
CA ALA A 32 -22.47 -27.23 -0.43
C ALA A 32 -21.44 -27.95 0.48
N ILE A 33 -21.21 -27.46 1.71
CA ILE A 33 -20.37 -28.14 2.70
C ILE A 33 -21.02 -29.47 3.11
N THR A 34 -22.32 -29.46 3.41
CA THR A 34 -23.06 -30.67 3.81
C THR A 34 -23.06 -31.72 2.70
N ASN A 35 -23.25 -31.28 1.45
CA ASN A 35 -23.28 -32.15 0.25
C ASN A 35 -21.88 -32.54 -0.24
N LYS A 36 -20.82 -32.03 0.40
CA LYS A 36 -19.41 -32.25 0.00
C LYS A 36 -19.04 -31.69 -1.38
N ASP A 37 -19.75 -30.66 -1.85
CA ASP A 37 -19.54 -30.04 -3.17
C ASP A 37 -18.23 -29.26 -3.30
N PHE A 38 -17.54 -28.98 -2.19
CA PHE A 38 -16.24 -28.30 -2.14
C PHE A 38 -15.04 -29.27 -1.98
N TYR A 39 -15.30 -30.58 -1.94
CA TYR A 39 -14.22 -31.56 -1.94
C TYR A 39 -13.82 -31.88 -3.38
N PHE A 40 -12.72 -31.33 -3.80
CA PHE A 40 -12.15 -31.51 -5.13
C PHE A 40 -11.02 -32.51 -5.08
N THR A 41 -11.05 -33.57 -5.91
CA THR A 41 -9.92 -34.49 -6.10
C THR A 41 -8.88 -33.84 -7.01
N SER A 42 -7.62 -34.04 -6.72
CA SER A 42 -6.51 -33.59 -7.58
C SER A 42 -6.49 -34.34 -8.92
N ASN A 43 -7.11 -35.53 -8.95
CA ASN A 43 -7.22 -36.39 -10.13
C ASN A 43 -8.68 -36.69 -10.43
N PRO A 44 -9.24 -36.29 -11.58
CA PRO A 44 -10.65 -36.52 -11.94
C PRO A 44 -11.03 -38.01 -12.07
N GLU A 45 -10.04 -38.91 -12.18
CA GLU A 45 -10.24 -40.36 -12.36
C GLU A 45 -10.24 -41.15 -11.02
N GLU A 46 -9.92 -40.51 -9.90
CA GLU A 46 -9.95 -41.18 -8.59
C GLU A 46 -11.38 -41.15 -7.99
N PRO A 47 -11.90 -42.31 -7.53
CA PRO A 47 -13.21 -42.35 -6.91
C PRO A 47 -13.19 -41.58 -5.59
N THR A 48 -14.10 -40.64 -5.44
CA THR A 48 -14.29 -39.72 -4.31
C THR A 48 -14.51 -40.44 -2.95
N SER A 49 -14.66 -41.78 -2.93
CA SER A 49 -15.10 -42.55 -1.77
C SER A 49 -13.98 -42.86 -0.75
N GLU A 50 -12.71 -42.84 -1.13
CA GLU A 50 -11.62 -43.26 -0.21
C GLU A 50 -10.91 -42.09 0.51
N ILE A 51 -11.09 -40.84 0.04
CA ILE A 51 -10.43 -39.63 0.62
C ILE A 51 -11.26 -38.96 1.73
N ILE A 52 -12.46 -39.49 2.03
CA ILE A 52 -13.47 -38.81 2.90
C ILE A 52 -13.33 -39.21 4.39
N SER A 53 -12.21 -39.75 4.83
CA SER A 53 -12.04 -40.14 6.26
C SER A 53 -11.62 -38.98 7.19
N ASN A 54 -11.20 -37.83 6.68
CA ASN A 54 -10.89 -36.68 7.50
C ASN A 54 -11.87 -35.54 7.20
N HIS A 55 -12.52 -35.00 8.22
CA HIS A 55 -13.31 -33.76 8.19
C HIS A 55 -12.37 -32.57 7.91
N GLU A 56 -11.81 -32.50 6.69
CA GLU A 56 -11.03 -31.33 6.29
C GLU A 56 -11.95 -30.10 6.31
N GLU A 57 -11.61 -29.16 7.17
CA GLU A 57 -12.31 -27.90 7.30
C GLU A 57 -12.10 -27.07 6.02
N ILE A 58 -13.18 -26.60 5.40
CA ILE A 58 -13.09 -25.75 4.20
C ILE A 58 -12.63 -24.37 4.63
N THR A 59 -11.42 -24.01 4.22
CA THR A 59 -10.81 -22.71 4.54
C THR A 59 -10.51 -21.91 3.28
N ILE A 60 -10.55 -20.58 3.41
CA ILE A 60 -10.08 -19.67 2.38
C ILE A 60 -9.33 -18.51 3.06
N TRP A 61 -8.12 -18.19 2.59
CA TRP A 61 -7.23 -17.17 3.19
C TRP A 61 -6.97 -17.36 4.69
N GLY A 62 -6.94 -18.62 5.14
CA GLY A 62 -6.78 -18.98 6.56
C GLY A 62 -8.04 -18.81 7.41
N ILE A 63 -9.21 -18.59 6.79
CA ILE A 63 -10.49 -18.41 7.47
C ILE A 63 -11.37 -19.63 7.21
N PRO A 64 -11.80 -20.35 8.27
CA PRO A 64 -12.73 -21.46 8.13
C PRO A 64 -14.12 -20.95 7.78
N LEU A 65 -14.69 -21.45 6.68
CA LEU A 65 -16.01 -21.03 6.23
C LEU A 65 -17.11 -21.43 7.20
N LEU A 66 -18.00 -20.49 7.51
CA LEU A 66 -19.18 -20.62 8.38
C LEU A 66 -18.93 -20.93 9.85
N LYS A 67 -17.67 -20.86 10.32
CA LYS A 67 -17.34 -21.14 11.72
C LYS A 67 -17.10 -19.88 12.57
N ASP A 68 -16.79 -18.76 11.97
CA ASP A 68 -16.66 -17.49 12.68
C ASP A 68 -17.18 -16.29 11.86
N GLU A 69 -17.24 -15.12 12.51
CA GLU A 69 -17.77 -13.87 11.94
C GLU A 69 -16.99 -13.34 10.72
N ARG A 70 -15.71 -13.74 10.56
CA ARG A 70 -14.88 -13.34 9.42
C ARG A 70 -15.39 -13.91 8.10
N THR A 71 -16.13 -15.01 8.15
CA THR A 71 -16.82 -15.60 6.99
C THR A 71 -17.70 -14.58 6.30
N ASP A 72 -18.43 -13.75 7.04
CA ASP A 72 -19.35 -12.78 6.46
C ASP A 72 -18.60 -11.75 5.61
N VAL A 73 -17.43 -11.29 6.07
CA VAL A 73 -16.57 -10.37 5.30
C VAL A 73 -16.00 -11.05 4.05
N VAL A 74 -15.62 -12.34 4.16
CA VAL A 74 -15.17 -13.13 3.00
C VAL A 74 -16.29 -13.22 1.95
N LEU A 75 -17.49 -13.63 2.35
CA LEU A 75 -18.62 -13.80 1.44
C LEU A 75 -19.08 -12.48 0.81
N LEU A 76 -19.02 -11.37 1.56
CA LEU A 76 -19.30 -10.03 1.02
C LEU A 76 -18.35 -9.64 -0.11
N LYS A 77 -17.09 -10.09 -0.11
CA LYS A 77 -16.18 -9.84 -1.23
C LYS A 77 -16.67 -10.48 -2.53
N PHE A 78 -17.13 -11.74 -2.46
CA PHE A 78 -17.69 -12.43 -3.61
C PHE A 78 -19.01 -11.81 -4.08
N LEU A 79 -19.89 -11.43 -3.15
CA LEU A 79 -21.15 -10.74 -3.46
C LEU A 79 -20.90 -9.41 -4.17
N ARG A 80 -20.00 -8.58 -3.67
CA ARG A 80 -19.63 -7.30 -4.28
C ARG A 80 -19.02 -7.46 -5.66
N ALA A 81 -18.18 -8.47 -5.85
CA ALA A 81 -17.57 -8.78 -7.15
C ALA A 81 -18.58 -9.21 -8.21
N ARG A 82 -19.76 -9.63 -7.79
CA ARG A 82 -20.89 -10.09 -8.66
C ARG A 82 -22.15 -9.27 -8.45
N GLU A 83 -22.01 -8.00 -7.98
CA GLU A 83 -23.15 -7.07 -7.81
C GLU A 83 -24.32 -7.66 -7.02
N PHE A 84 -24.00 -8.43 -5.97
CA PHE A 84 -24.92 -9.14 -5.09
C PHE A 84 -25.81 -10.20 -5.77
N LYS A 85 -25.42 -10.68 -6.95
CA LYS A 85 -26.05 -11.82 -7.60
C LYS A 85 -25.58 -13.12 -6.95
N VAL A 86 -26.41 -13.68 -6.07
CA VAL A 86 -26.07 -14.78 -5.17
C VAL A 86 -25.51 -16.00 -5.90
N ASN A 87 -26.18 -16.47 -6.97
CA ASN A 87 -25.74 -17.63 -7.75
C ASN A 87 -24.38 -17.41 -8.43
N GLU A 88 -24.15 -16.23 -8.99
CA GLU A 88 -22.87 -15.88 -9.63
C GLU A 88 -21.75 -15.79 -8.58
N SER A 89 -22.05 -15.24 -7.38
CA SER A 89 -21.13 -15.16 -6.25
C SER A 89 -20.74 -16.54 -5.73
N PHE A 90 -21.73 -17.44 -5.57
CA PHE A 90 -21.49 -18.82 -5.17
C PHE A 90 -20.62 -19.57 -6.19
N ASN A 91 -20.93 -19.43 -7.48
CA ASN A 91 -20.13 -20.05 -8.55
C ASN A 91 -18.68 -19.52 -8.56
N MET A 92 -18.50 -18.22 -8.33
CA MET A 92 -17.16 -17.66 -8.20
C MET A 92 -16.40 -18.26 -7.00
N LEU A 93 -17.03 -18.32 -5.82
CA LEU A 93 -16.45 -18.94 -4.63
C LEU A 93 -16.07 -20.40 -4.88
N LYS A 94 -16.98 -21.20 -5.44
CA LYS A 94 -16.74 -22.62 -5.78
C LYS A 94 -15.56 -22.78 -6.73
N ASN A 95 -15.48 -21.96 -7.78
CA ASN A 95 -14.39 -21.99 -8.74
C ASN A 95 -13.07 -21.54 -8.09
N THR A 96 -13.08 -20.54 -7.22
CA THR A 96 -11.92 -20.12 -6.46
C THR A 96 -11.40 -21.23 -5.57
N LEU A 97 -12.26 -21.92 -4.80
CA LEU A 97 -11.84 -23.04 -3.94
C LEU A 97 -11.25 -24.20 -4.76
N ARG A 98 -11.86 -24.52 -5.91
CA ARG A 98 -11.32 -25.54 -6.84
C ARG A 98 -9.95 -25.15 -7.37
N TRP A 99 -9.82 -23.90 -7.83
CA TRP A 99 -8.54 -23.38 -8.32
C TRP A 99 -7.46 -23.39 -7.24
N ARG A 100 -7.79 -22.99 -6.00
CA ARG A 100 -6.86 -23.01 -4.87
C ARG A 100 -6.30 -24.40 -4.62
N LYS A 101 -7.15 -25.42 -4.66
CA LYS A 101 -6.73 -26.83 -4.49
C LYS A 101 -5.84 -27.28 -5.67
N ALA A 102 -6.26 -27.02 -6.91
CA ALA A 102 -5.49 -27.37 -8.10
C ALA A 102 -4.13 -26.66 -8.20
N PHE A 103 -4.04 -25.45 -7.68
CA PHE A 103 -2.81 -24.65 -7.67
C PHE A 103 -1.93 -24.87 -6.43
N SER A 104 -2.38 -25.73 -5.50
CA SER A 104 -1.71 -26.00 -4.21
C SER A 104 -1.37 -24.72 -3.45
N ILE A 105 -2.37 -23.84 -3.28
CA ILE A 105 -2.14 -22.49 -2.70
C ILE A 105 -1.62 -22.57 -1.26
N ASP A 106 -2.09 -23.51 -0.45
CA ASP A 106 -1.71 -23.59 0.96
C ASP A 106 -0.26 -24.04 1.11
N GLU A 107 0.21 -24.95 0.25
CA GLU A 107 1.62 -25.36 0.16
C GLU A 107 2.49 -24.23 -0.44
N LEU A 108 1.98 -23.53 -1.45
CA LEU A 108 2.68 -22.42 -2.10
C LEU A 108 3.05 -21.31 -1.13
N VAL A 109 2.22 -21.03 -0.12
CA VAL A 109 2.48 -19.95 0.85
C VAL A 109 3.82 -20.14 1.56
N ASP A 110 4.22 -21.38 1.82
CA ASP A 110 5.46 -21.71 2.54
C ASP A 110 6.63 -22.08 1.60
N GLU A 111 6.38 -22.19 0.28
CA GLU A 111 7.42 -22.50 -0.71
C GLU A 111 8.49 -21.41 -0.76
N SER A 112 9.77 -21.78 -0.88
CA SER A 112 10.86 -20.82 -1.09
C SER A 112 11.00 -20.49 -2.58
N LEU A 113 10.62 -19.29 -2.96
CA LEU A 113 10.70 -18.80 -4.35
C LEU A 113 11.85 -17.80 -4.58
N GLY A 114 12.68 -17.56 -3.56
CA GLY A 114 13.78 -16.58 -3.60
C GLY A 114 13.31 -15.14 -3.38
N ASP A 115 14.27 -14.23 -3.33
CA ASP A 115 14.12 -12.81 -2.96
C ASP A 115 14.38 -11.83 -4.12
N ASP A 116 14.69 -12.35 -5.30
CA ASP A 116 15.05 -11.53 -6.48
C ASP A 116 14.00 -10.46 -6.85
N LEU A 117 12.76 -10.68 -6.49
CA LEU A 117 11.62 -9.82 -6.83
C LEU A 117 11.14 -8.92 -5.68
N ASP A 118 11.82 -8.92 -4.54
CA ASP A 118 11.41 -8.18 -3.35
C ASP A 118 11.39 -6.65 -3.57
N LYS A 119 12.18 -6.15 -4.52
CA LYS A 119 12.15 -4.74 -4.94
C LYS A 119 11.05 -4.43 -5.97
N VAL A 120 10.54 -5.46 -6.65
CA VAL A 120 9.48 -5.31 -7.67
C VAL A 120 8.12 -5.12 -7.02
N VAL A 121 7.82 -5.86 -5.94
CA VAL A 121 6.60 -5.69 -5.16
C VAL A 121 6.89 -5.89 -3.69
N PHE A 122 6.49 -4.92 -2.88
CA PHE A 122 6.69 -4.96 -1.44
C PHE A 122 5.56 -4.27 -0.69
N MET A 123 5.36 -4.66 0.57
CA MET A 123 4.44 -3.98 1.50
C MET A 123 5.23 -2.97 2.32
N HIS A 124 4.70 -1.75 2.46
CA HIS A 124 5.32 -0.74 3.28
C HIS A 124 4.32 0.29 3.82
N GLY A 125 4.27 0.44 5.14
CA GLY A 125 3.40 1.38 5.83
C GLY A 125 1.91 1.13 5.62
N ASN A 126 1.10 2.08 6.10
CA ASN A 126 -0.35 2.07 5.98
C ASN A 126 -0.86 3.39 5.39
N ASP A 127 -2.03 3.34 4.76
CA ASP A 127 -2.74 4.56 4.41
C ASP A 127 -3.42 5.19 5.65
N LYS A 128 -4.02 6.37 5.50
CA LYS A 128 -4.67 7.11 6.59
C LYS A 128 -5.92 6.42 7.14
N GLU A 129 -6.44 5.43 6.44
CA GLU A 129 -7.59 4.63 6.85
C GLU A 129 -7.15 3.29 7.49
N GLY A 130 -5.83 3.02 7.55
CA GLY A 130 -5.23 1.82 8.14
C GLY A 130 -5.00 0.67 7.16
N HIS A 131 -5.29 0.82 5.86
CA HIS A 131 -5.00 -0.22 4.88
C HIS A 131 -3.49 -0.35 4.66
N PRO A 132 -2.93 -1.57 4.71
CA PRO A 132 -1.53 -1.77 4.35
C PRO A 132 -1.28 -1.38 2.89
N VAL A 133 -0.14 -0.72 2.64
CA VAL A 133 0.22 -0.19 1.32
C VAL A 133 1.14 -1.16 0.60
N CYS A 134 0.73 -1.58 -0.60
CA CYS A 134 1.50 -2.42 -1.52
C CYS A 134 2.07 -1.56 -2.65
N TYR A 135 3.39 -1.57 -2.80
CA TYR A 135 4.09 -0.90 -3.90
C TYR A 135 4.41 -1.91 -5.00
N ASN A 136 4.10 -1.57 -6.25
CA ASN A 136 4.44 -2.33 -7.46
C ASN A 136 5.36 -1.46 -8.30
N VAL A 137 6.65 -1.85 -8.41
CA VAL A 137 7.71 -1.07 -9.06
C VAL A 137 8.16 -1.79 -10.32
N TYR A 138 7.35 -1.70 -11.37
CA TYR A 138 7.63 -2.40 -12.64
C TYR A 138 8.86 -1.88 -13.38
N GLY A 139 9.37 -0.71 -13.02
CA GLY A 139 10.62 -0.16 -13.54
C GLY A 139 11.86 -1.00 -13.23
N GLU A 140 11.82 -1.84 -12.18
CA GLU A 140 12.91 -2.79 -11.86
C GLU A 140 13.19 -3.75 -13.02
N PHE A 141 12.20 -4.07 -13.86
CA PHE A 141 12.36 -4.89 -15.05
C PHE A 141 13.04 -4.17 -16.24
N GLU A 142 13.47 -2.93 -16.09
CA GLU A 142 14.44 -2.29 -16.99
C GLU A 142 15.81 -2.96 -16.86
N ASN A 143 16.14 -3.49 -15.69
CA ASN A 143 17.32 -4.33 -15.49
C ASN A 143 17.22 -5.59 -16.35
N LYS A 144 18.12 -5.70 -17.33
CA LYS A 144 18.12 -6.77 -18.34
C LYS A 144 18.34 -8.15 -17.72
N GLU A 145 19.20 -8.24 -16.71
CA GLU A 145 19.50 -9.50 -16.04
C GLU A 145 18.28 -10.02 -15.28
N LEU A 146 17.66 -9.15 -14.44
CA LEU A 146 16.42 -9.47 -13.73
C LEU A 146 15.31 -9.85 -14.71
N TYR A 147 15.17 -9.11 -15.81
CA TYR A 147 14.18 -9.41 -16.83
C TYR A 147 14.35 -10.82 -17.43
N LEU A 148 15.58 -11.18 -17.83
CA LEU A 148 15.86 -12.50 -18.39
C LEU A 148 15.72 -13.61 -17.35
N LYS A 149 16.12 -13.35 -16.11
CA LYS A 149 15.95 -14.29 -14.99
C LYS A 149 14.46 -14.59 -14.70
N THR A 150 13.59 -13.61 -14.96
CA THR A 150 12.16 -13.70 -14.65
C THR A 150 11.29 -14.17 -15.82
N PHE A 151 11.63 -13.81 -17.07
CA PHE A 151 10.71 -13.98 -18.20
C PHE A 151 11.25 -14.74 -19.40
N ALA A 152 12.53 -15.16 -19.41
CA ALA A 152 13.18 -15.69 -20.61
C ALA A 152 12.49 -16.95 -21.20
N ASP A 153 11.93 -17.79 -20.35
CA ASP A 153 11.27 -19.04 -20.74
C ASP A 153 9.94 -19.25 -19.98
N GLU A 154 9.24 -20.31 -20.28
CA GLU A 154 7.93 -20.61 -19.70
C GLU A 154 8.02 -20.98 -18.22
N GLU A 155 9.04 -21.71 -17.82
CA GLU A 155 9.28 -22.12 -16.42
C GLU A 155 9.47 -20.90 -15.53
N LYS A 156 10.30 -19.94 -15.96
CA LYS A 156 10.53 -18.68 -15.24
C LYS A 156 9.26 -17.84 -15.13
N ARG A 157 8.49 -17.75 -16.22
CA ARG A 157 7.19 -17.03 -16.19
C ARG A 157 6.20 -17.69 -15.23
N THR A 158 6.16 -19.02 -15.21
CA THR A 158 5.32 -19.78 -14.27
C THR A 158 5.77 -19.54 -12.82
N ARG A 159 7.09 -19.54 -12.57
CA ARG A 159 7.65 -19.19 -11.25
C ARG A 159 7.30 -17.76 -10.83
N PHE A 160 7.35 -16.80 -11.76
CA PHE A 160 6.89 -15.43 -11.49
C PHE A 160 5.41 -15.37 -11.11
N LEU A 161 4.53 -16.12 -11.79
CA LEU A 161 3.11 -16.19 -11.43
C LEU A 161 2.90 -16.79 -10.04
N LYS A 162 3.60 -17.88 -9.71
CA LYS A 162 3.58 -18.49 -8.38
C LYS A 162 4.03 -17.49 -7.30
N TRP A 163 5.15 -16.80 -7.53
CA TRP A 163 5.66 -15.77 -6.63
C TRP A 163 4.65 -14.64 -6.42
N ARG A 164 4.02 -14.16 -7.50
CA ARG A 164 3.04 -13.08 -7.44
C ARG A 164 1.81 -13.47 -6.61
N ILE A 165 1.35 -14.69 -6.76
CA ILE A 165 0.24 -15.26 -5.99
C ILE A 165 0.66 -15.45 -4.52
N GLN A 166 1.83 -16.05 -4.27
CA GLN A 166 2.36 -16.24 -2.92
C GLN A 166 2.47 -14.91 -2.16
N PHE A 167 3.03 -13.88 -2.81
CA PHE A 167 3.13 -12.55 -2.21
C PHE A 167 1.75 -12.01 -1.79
N LEU A 168 0.75 -12.14 -2.67
CA LEU A 168 -0.61 -11.71 -2.37
C LEU A 168 -1.24 -12.52 -1.25
N GLU A 169 -1.12 -13.85 -1.26
CA GLU A 169 -1.63 -14.74 -0.20
C GLU A 169 -1.05 -14.39 1.17
N ARG A 170 0.28 -14.22 1.24
CA ARG A 170 0.97 -13.81 2.47
C ARG A 170 0.50 -12.45 2.98
N SER A 171 0.20 -11.52 2.07
CA SER A 171 -0.32 -10.20 2.40
C SER A 171 -1.77 -10.25 2.88
N ILE A 172 -2.63 -11.02 2.21
CA ILE A 172 -4.04 -11.19 2.55
C ILE A 172 -4.20 -11.87 3.93
N ARG A 173 -3.41 -12.89 4.23
CA ARG A 173 -3.47 -13.62 5.52
C ARG A 173 -3.13 -12.74 6.74
N LYS A 174 -2.53 -11.57 6.53
CA LYS A 174 -2.25 -10.57 7.59
C LYS A 174 -3.40 -9.57 7.79
N LEU A 175 -4.43 -9.57 6.93
CA LEU A 175 -5.56 -8.65 7.04
C LEU A 175 -6.52 -9.08 8.16
N ASP A 176 -7.21 -8.07 8.72
CA ASP A 176 -8.28 -8.28 9.68
C ASP A 176 -9.62 -8.41 8.96
N PHE A 177 -10.13 -9.64 8.91
CA PHE A 177 -11.43 -9.94 8.32
C PHE A 177 -12.61 -9.81 9.28
N ARG A 178 -12.44 -9.24 10.47
CA ARG A 178 -13.56 -9.00 11.38
C ARG A 178 -14.50 -7.94 10.80
N PRO A 179 -15.78 -7.98 11.14
CA PRO A 179 -16.73 -6.94 10.74
C PRO A 179 -16.28 -5.55 11.18
N GLY A 180 -16.04 -4.66 10.23
CA GLY A 180 -15.46 -3.32 10.46
C GLY A 180 -13.95 -3.25 10.53
N GLY A 181 -13.24 -4.38 10.43
CA GLY A 181 -11.78 -4.44 10.34
C GLY A 181 -11.26 -4.16 8.91
N ILE A 182 -9.95 -4.04 8.81
CA ILE A 182 -9.25 -3.76 7.54
C ILE A 182 -9.07 -5.07 6.75
N SER A 183 -9.81 -5.23 5.67
CA SER A 183 -9.80 -6.42 4.81
C SER A 183 -9.36 -6.15 3.38
N THR A 184 -8.78 -4.98 3.11
CA THR A 184 -8.30 -4.56 1.79
C THR A 184 -6.92 -3.95 1.84
N ILE A 185 -6.27 -3.88 0.69
CA ILE A 185 -4.90 -3.38 0.49
C ILE A 185 -4.99 -2.10 -0.36
N PHE A 186 -4.27 -1.06 0.02
CA PHE A 186 -4.05 0.12 -0.78
C PHE A 186 -2.88 -0.15 -1.73
N GLN A 187 -3.06 0.03 -3.04
CA GLN A 187 -2.03 -0.27 -4.03
C GLN A 187 -1.45 0.99 -4.66
N VAL A 188 -0.12 1.04 -4.75
CA VAL A 188 0.65 2.03 -5.49
C VAL A 188 1.39 1.31 -6.62
N SER A 189 1.18 1.74 -7.86
CA SER A 189 1.93 1.26 -9.03
C SER A 189 2.82 2.37 -9.57
N ASP A 190 4.13 2.19 -9.43
CA ASP A 190 5.13 3.09 -9.97
C ASP A 190 5.40 2.74 -11.44
N LEU A 191 5.11 3.67 -12.33
CA LEU A 191 5.32 3.54 -13.77
C LEU A 191 6.63 4.19 -14.26
N LYS A 192 7.47 4.70 -13.34
CA LYS A 192 8.79 5.21 -13.69
C LYS A 192 9.62 4.06 -14.29
N ASN A 193 10.22 4.31 -15.44
CA ASN A 193 11.03 3.34 -16.17
C ASN A 193 10.32 2.00 -16.45
N SER A 194 8.99 1.96 -16.33
CA SER A 194 8.25 0.75 -16.64
C SER A 194 8.49 0.36 -18.11
N PRO A 195 8.84 -0.90 -18.38
CA PRO A 195 9.04 -1.37 -19.73
C PRO A 195 7.82 -1.09 -20.60
N GLY A 196 8.04 -0.48 -21.75
CA GLY A 196 6.97 -0.13 -22.68
C GLY A 196 6.31 -1.38 -23.31
N PRO A 197 5.30 -1.17 -24.16
CA PRO A 197 4.50 -2.24 -24.75
C PRO A 197 5.29 -3.22 -25.64
N GLY A 198 6.57 -2.95 -25.93
CA GLY A 198 7.44 -3.83 -26.71
C GLY A 198 7.90 -5.11 -26.00
N LYS A 199 7.82 -5.18 -24.67
CA LYS A 199 8.22 -6.36 -23.87
C LYS A 199 7.10 -7.40 -23.85
N LYS A 200 7.10 -8.32 -24.83
CA LYS A 200 6.01 -9.29 -25.07
C LYS A 200 5.85 -10.25 -23.89
N GLU A 201 6.94 -10.76 -23.33
CA GLU A 201 6.97 -11.75 -22.26
C GLU A 201 6.39 -11.17 -20.96
N LEU A 202 6.83 -9.96 -20.58
CA LEU A 202 6.27 -9.23 -19.41
C LEU A 202 4.78 -8.96 -19.59
N ARG A 203 4.37 -8.53 -20.78
CA ARG A 203 2.97 -8.24 -21.09
C ARG A 203 2.12 -9.51 -21.00
N TRP A 204 2.62 -10.64 -21.47
CA TRP A 204 1.94 -11.93 -21.34
C TRP A 204 1.81 -12.35 -19.87
N ALA A 205 2.92 -12.32 -19.12
CA ALA A 205 2.93 -12.68 -17.70
C ALA A 205 2.01 -11.77 -16.86
N THR A 206 2.03 -10.46 -17.13
CA THR A 206 1.13 -9.50 -16.48
C THR A 206 -0.35 -9.78 -16.79
N LYS A 207 -0.67 -10.12 -18.05
CA LYS A 207 -2.03 -10.48 -18.44
C LYS A 207 -2.51 -11.74 -17.70
N GLN A 208 -1.67 -12.77 -17.62
CA GLN A 208 -1.99 -14.00 -16.89
C GLN A 208 -2.17 -13.73 -15.39
N ALA A 209 -1.27 -12.96 -14.78
CA ALA A 209 -1.39 -12.57 -13.38
C ALA A 209 -2.70 -11.82 -13.11
N LEU A 210 -3.03 -10.82 -13.93
CA LEU A 210 -4.28 -10.05 -13.79
C LEU A 210 -5.53 -10.95 -13.92
N GLN A 211 -5.53 -11.90 -14.87
CA GLN A 211 -6.64 -12.84 -15.03
C GLN A 211 -6.82 -13.70 -13.79
N LEU A 212 -5.73 -14.30 -13.28
CA LEU A 212 -5.78 -15.10 -12.05
C LEU A 212 -6.27 -14.29 -10.84
N LEU A 213 -5.82 -13.03 -10.73
CA LEU A 213 -6.25 -12.16 -9.65
C LEU A 213 -7.74 -11.77 -9.76
N GLN A 214 -8.23 -11.48 -10.96
CA GLN A 214 -9.63 -11.13 -11.18
C GLN A 214 -10.57 -12.31 -10.92
N ASP A 215 -10.14 -13.52 -11.27
CA ASP A 215 -10.97 -14.71 -11.13
C ASP A 215 -11.05 -15.21 -9.69
N ASN A 216 -9.96 -14.99 -8.88
CA ASN A 216 -9.81 -15.68 -7.60
C ASN A 216 -9.63 -14.75 -6.39
N TYR A 217 -9.41 -13.44 -6.59
CA TYR A 217 -9.16 -12.49 -5.49
C TYR A 217 -10.09 -11.27 -5.55
N PRO A 218 -11.40 -11.48 -5.25
CA PRO A 218 -12.39 -10.41 -5.34
C PRO A 218 -12.17 -9.35 -4.27
N GLU A 219 -12.29 -8.08 -4.64
CA GLU A 219 -12.44 -6.93 -3.74
C GLU A 219 -11.35 -6.79 -2.66
N PHE A 220 -10.10 -7.07 -3.00
CA PHE A 220 -8.96 -6.85 -2.10
C PHE A 220 -8.28 -5.49 -2.26
N VAL A 221 -8.64 -4.70 -3.27
CA VAL A 221 -8.06 -3.38 -3.49
C VAL A 221 -9.00 -2.29 -3.00
N SER A 222 -8.56 -1.54 -1.96
CA SER A 222 -9.29 -0.35 -1.48
C SER A 222 -9.15 0.79 -2.48
N LYS A 223 -7.92 1.06 -2.92
CA LYS A 223 -7.59 2.08 -3.93
C LYS A 223 -6.35 1.68 -4.71
N GLN A 224 -6.29 2.09 -5.97
CA GLN A 224 -5.18 1.88 -6.88
C GLN A 224 -4.63 3.24 -7.34
N VAL A 225 -3.43 3.58 -6.89
CA VAL A 225 -2.77 4.84 -7.24
C VAL A 225 -1.62 4.54 -8.20
N PHE A 226 -1.70 5.09 -9.41
CA PHE A 226 -0.61 5.05 -10.37
C PHE A 226 0.21 6.32 -10.23
N ILE A 227 1.51 6.18 -9.98
CA ILE A 227 2.46 7.28 -9.85
C ILE A 227 3.48 7.28 -10.97
N ASN A 228 4.15 8.40 -11.16
CA ASN A 228 5.09 8.60 -12.25
C ASN A 228 4.49 8.26 -13.62
N VAL A 229 3.21 8.55 -13.80
CA VAL A 229 2.45 8.18 -15.00
C VAL A 229 2.98 8.94 -16.21
N PRO A 230 3.49 8.26 -17.25
CA PRO A 230 3.90 8.92 -18.46
C PRO A 230 2.68 9.43 -19.25
N TRP A 231 2.86 10.51 -20.03
CA TRP A 231 1.78 11.18 -20.74
C TRP A 231 0.96 10.25 -21.65
N TRP A 232 1.59 9.30 -22.29
CA TRP A 232 0.94 8.34 -23.21
C TRP A 232 0.03 7.34 -22.50
N TYR A 233 0.29 7.04 -21.22
CA TYR A 233 -0.51 6.10 -20.44
C TYR A 233 -1.93 6.61 -20.17
N LEU A 234 -2.10 7.93 -19.99
CA LEU A 234 -3.41 8.53 -19.81
C LEU A 234 -4.29 8.39 -21.05
N ALA A 235 -3.69 8.47 -22.25
CA ALA A 235 -4.39 8.20 -23.50
C ALA A 235 -4.83 6.73 -23.57
N PHE A 236 -3.97 5.79 -23.20
CA PHE A 236 -4.30 4.38 -23.12
C PHE A 236 -5.44 4.10 -22.13
N TYR A 237 -5.38 4.71 -20.92
CA TYR A 237 -6.44 4.58 -19.93
C TYR A 237 -7.78 5.13 -20.44
N SER A 238 -7.78 6.27 -21.11
CA SER A 238 -8.99 6.86 -21.70
C SER A 238 -9.65 5.92 -22.72
N MET A 239 -8.85 5.21 -23.50
CA MET A 239 -9.32 4.21 -24.45
C MET A 239 -9.92 2.97 -23.75
N MET A 240 -9.34 2.53 -22.62
CA MET A 240 -9.82 1.35 -21.88
C MET A 240 -10.98 1.67 -20.91
N SER A 241 -11.11 2.91 -20.52
CA SER A 241 -12.09 3.38 -19.52
C SER A 241 -13.55 3.01 -19.83
N PRO A 242 -14.06 3.05 -21.08
CA PRO A 242 -15.43 2.64 -21.39
C PRO A 242 -15.76 1.19 -20.99
N PHE A 243 -14.77 0.32 -20.95
CA PHE A 243 -14.93 -1.10 -20.61
C PHE A 243 -14.85 -1.41 -19.11
N MET A 244 -14.61 -0.38 -18.28
CA MET A 244 -14.51 -0.53 -16.83
C MET A 244 -15.80 -0.10 -16.14
N THR A 245 -16.19 -0.82 -15.08
CA THR A 245 -17.31 -0.42 -14.23
C THR A 245 -17.03 0.92 -13.54
N GLN A 246 -18.09 1.66 -13.19
CA GLN A 246 -17.94 2.92 -12.43
C GLN A 246 -17.25 2.68 -11.08
N ARG A 247 -17.53 1.53 -10.46
CA ARG A 247 -16.89 1.10 -9.22
C ARG A 247 -15.36 0.94 -9.38
N THR A 248 -14.91 0.27 -10.42
CA THR A 248 -13.46 0.13 -10.71
C THR A 248 -12.81 1.49 -10.96
N LYS A 249 -13.48 2.35 -11.76
CA LYS A 249 -12.97 3.71 -12.04
C LYS A 249 -12.80 4.56 -10.80
N SER A 250 -13.71 4.46 -9.82
CA SER A 250 -13.67 5.25 -8.60
C SER A 250 -12.48 4.91 -7.70
N LYS A 251 -11.89 3.72 -7.86
CA LYS A 251 -10.71 3.28 -7.13
C LYS A 251 -9.40 3.77 -7.74
N PHE A 252 -9.39 4.22 -9.01
CA PHE A 252 -8.18 4.57 -9.73
C PHE A 252 -7.82 6.04 -9.58
N VAL A 253 -6.55 6.30 -9.27
CA VAL A 253 -5.96 7.64 -9.15
C VAL A 253 -4.67 7.68 -9.95
N PHE A 254 -4.43 8.78 -10.68
CA PHE A 254 -3.25 8.94 -11.53
C PHE A 254 -2.47 10.18 -11.13
N ALA A 255 -1.14 10.05 -11.03
CA ALA A 255 -0.22 11.13 -10.73
C ALA A 255 0.93 11.16 -11.72
N SER A 256 1.16 12.32 -12.34
CA SER A 256 2.38 12.58 -13.10
C SER A 256 3.60 12.62 -12.16
N PRO A 257 4.85 12.50 -12.68
CA PRO A 257 6.05 12.54 -11.85
C PRO A 257 6.12 13.75 -10.91
N ALA A 258 5.75 14.94 -11.41
CA ALA A 258 5.77 16.18 -10.63
C ALA A 258 4.72 16.22 -9.50
N ARG A 259 3.71 15.34 -9.52
CA ARG A 259 2.60 15.33 -8.56
C ARG A 259 2.57 14.08 -7.69
N THR A 260 3.53 13.16 -7.84
CA THR A 260 3.58 11.88 -7.14
C THR A 260 3.45 12.06 -5.63
N ALA A 261 4.33 12.83 -5.00
CA ALA A 261 4.30 13.08 -3.55
C ALA A 261 3.00 13.77 -3.10
N GLU A 262 2.54 14.79 -3.84
CA GLU A 262 1.29 15.51 -3.53
C GLU A 262 0.09 14.57 -3.50
N VAL A 263 0.02 13.64 -4.46
CA VAL A 263 -1.09 12.70 -4.57
C VAL A 263 -0.99 11.62 -3.49
N LEU A 264 0.19 11.07 -3.24
CA LEU A 264 0.39 10.08 -2.18
C LEU A 264 0.00 10.64 -0.81
N PHE A 265 0.42 11.87 -0.47
CA PHE A 265 0.10 12.47 0.84
C PHE A 265 -1.39 12.78 1.06
N LYS A 266 -2.24 12.67 0.05
CA LYS A 266 -3.70 12.71 0.26
C LYS A 266 -4.19 11.46 0.98
N TYR A 267 -3.55 10.32 0.74
CA TYR A 267 -3.97 9.00 1.21
C TYR A 267 -3.04 8.41 2.26
N VAL A 268 -1.75 8.62 2.15
CA VAL A 268 -0.70 8.05 3.00
C VAL A 268 0.02 9.18 3.71
N SER A 269 0.22 9.06 5.02
CA SER A 269 0.98 10.06 5.80
C SER A 269 2.47 10.00 5.44
N PRO A 270 3.19 11.13 5.48
CA PRO A 270 4.59 11.20 5.03
C PRO A 270 5.54 10.21 5.69
N GLU A 271 5.33 9.90 6.98
CA GLU A 271 6.09 8.91 7.74
C GLU A 271 5.92 7.49 7.24
N HIS A 272 4.82 7.19 6.53
CA HIS A 272 4.53 5.91 5.88
C HIS A 272 4.91 5.87 4.40
N VAL A 273 5.33 6.99 3.81
CA VAL A 273 5.74 7.06 2.40
C VAL A 273 7.24 6.88 2.28
N PRO A 274 7.74 5.95 1.45
CA PRO A 274 9.18 5.79 1.21
C PRO A 274 9.86 7.07 0.72
N ILE A 275 11.11 7.26 1.12
CA ILE A 275 11.92 8.43 0.72
C ILE A 275 11.95 8.62 -0.79
N GLN A 276 12.04 7.55 -1.56
CA GLN A 276 12.06 7.60 -3.03
C GLN A 276 10.81 8.25 -3.64
N TYR A 277 9.69 8.25 -2.92
CA TYR A 277 8.42 8.85 -3.35
C TYR A 277 8.10 10.19 -2.66
N GLY A 278 9.07 10.75 -1.97
CA GLY A 278 8.92 12.07 -1.35
C GLY A 278 8.61 12.05 0.15
N GLY A 279 8.46 10.89 0.77
CA GLY A 279 8.17 10.73 2.20
C GLY A 279 9.41 10.73 3.10
N LEU A 280 9.21 10.32 4.34
CA LEU A 280 10.23 10.28 5.38
C LEU A 280 10.63 8.84 5.78
N SER A 281 9.98 7.84 5.24
CA SER A 281 10.21 6.45 5.66
C SER A 281 11.45 5.85 5.02
N VAL A 282 12.31 5.27 5.86
CA VAL A 282 13.62 4.73 5.52
C VAL A 282 13.68 3.26 5.95
N ASP A 283 13.14 2.35 5.14
CA ASP A 283 13.11 0.93 5.51
C ASP A 283 14.41 0.17 5.27
N TYR A 284 15.34 0.74 4.49
CA TYR A 284 16.53 0.02 4.03
C TYR A 284 17.84 0.79 4.25
N CYS A 285 17.81 1.84 5.07
CA CYS A 285 18.98 2.66 5.32
C CYS A 285 19.24 2.76 6.81
N ASP A 286 20.48 2.58 7.22
CA ASP A 286 20.98 2.88 8.56
C ASP A 286 20.96 4.39 8.90
N CYS A 287 20.13 5.17 8.22
CA CYS A 287 20.28 6.62 8.14
C CYS A 287 19.74 7.37 9.35
N ASN A 288 18.77 6.85 10.08
CA ASN A 288 18.36 7.44 11.36
C ASN A 288 17.54 6.46 12.21
N PRO A 289 18.15 5.78 13.20
CA PRO A 289 17.42 4.90 14.11
C PRO A 289 16.45 5.64 15.05
N GLU A 290 16.49 6.97 15.09
CA GLU A 290 15.74 7.77 16.06
C GLU A 290 14.27 7.95 15.70
N PHE A 291 13.88 7.83 14.41
CA PHE A 291 12.52 7.98 13.96
C PHE A 291 12.00 6.75 13.21
N THR A 292 10.77 6.34 13.57
CA THR A 292 10.07 5.20 12.96
C THR A 292 8.81 5.66 12.23
N ILE A 293 8.07 4.75 11.62
CA ILE A 293 6.76 5.03 11.01
C ILE A 293 5.69 5.42 12.04
N ASP A 294 5.91 5.13 13.32
CA ASP A 294 4.98 5.50 14.41
C ASP A 294 5.16 6.96 14.85
N ASP A 295 6.25 7.61 14.43
CA ASP A 295 6.52 9.00 14.73
C ASP A 295 5.88 9.92 13.69
N SER A 296 4.72 10.46 14.01
CA SER A 296 3.93 11.28 13.09
C SER A 296 4.65 12.54 12.63
N ALA A 297 4.56 12.83 11.33
CA ALA A 297 5.16 14.00 10.72
C ALA A 297 4.12 15.10 10.43
N ALA A 298 4.49 16.34 10.67
CA ALA A 298 3.72 17.50 10.27
C ALA A 298 4.02 17.90 8.81
N VAL A 299 3.00 18.42 8.12
CA VAL A 299 3.10 18.89 6.73
C VAL A 299 2.74 20.36 6.65
N VAL A 300 3.70 21.20 6.27
CA VAL A 300 3.50 22.65 6.09
C VAL A 300 3.69 23.02 4.62
N THR A 301 2.77 23.84 4.09
CA THR A 301 2.90 24.39 2.73
C THR A 301 3.70 25.68 2.75
N VAL A 302 4.84 25.69 2.07
CA VAL A 302 5.67 26.88 1.86
C VAL A 302 5.22 27.54 0.56
N LYS A 303 4.65 28.74 0.65
CA LYS A 303 4.14 29.49 -0.50
C LYS A 303 5.28 29.93 -1.43
N PRO A 304 4.98 30.21 -2.72
CA PRO A 304 5.95 30.81 -3.63
C PRO A 304 6.49 32.15 -3.11
N MET A 305 7.75 32.42 -3.33
CA MET A 305 8.42 33.70 -2.99
C MET A 305 8.22 34.12 -1.52
N THR A 306 8.17 33.13 -0.61
CA THR A 306 7.99 33.39 0.83
C THR A 306 8.98 32.61 1.68
N LYS A 307 9.18 33.14 2.89
CA LYS A 307 9.89 32.51 3.98
C LYS A 307 8.84 31.93 4.96
N GLN A 308 8.98 30.65 5.30
CA GLN A 308 8.11 29.96 6.25
C GLN A 308 8.96 29.55 7.46
N THR A 309 8.52 29.92 8.65
CA THR A 309 9.13 29.50 9.89
C THR A 309 8.18 28.60 10.67
N VAL A 310 8.71 27.50 11.19
CA VAL A 310 8.05 26.61 12.15
C VAL A 310 8.68 26.81 13.50
N GLU A 311 7.87 27.00 14.54
CA GLU A 311 8.30 27.15 15.92
C GLU A 311 8.08 25.84 16.70
N ILE A 312 9.11 25.33 17.32
CA ILE A 312 9.05 24.19 18.24
C ILE A 312 9.37 24.72 19.64
N ILE A 313 8.34 24.75 20.49
CA ILE A 313 8.46 25.24 21.86
C ILE A 313 9.06 24.14 22.73
N VAL A 314 10.09 24.50 23.51
CA VAL A 314 10.80 23.58 24.39
C VAL A 314 10.69 24.08 25.85
N ASN A 315 10.01 23.29 26.67
CA ASN A 315 9.65 23.64 28.04
C ASN A 315 10.50 22.93 29.11
N GLU A 316 11.52 22.18 28.69
CA GLU A 316 12.44 21.46 29.60
C GLU A 316 13.85 21.40 29.02
N LYS A 317 14.84 21.16 29.87
CA LYS A 317 16.23 20.89 29.42
C LYS A 317 16.28 19.50 28.84
N CYS A 318 16.72 19.39 27.59
CA CYS A 318 16.64 18.14 26.84
C CYS A 318 17.64 18.14 25.68
N THR A 319 17.76 17.00 25.02
CA THR A 319 18.25 16.95 23.65
C THR A 319 17.04 16.95 22.71
N LEU A 320 16.92 17.99 21.90
CA LEU A 320 15.91 18.04 20.86
C LEU A 320 16.47 17.42 19.58
N VAL A 321 15.80 16.36 19.10
CA VAL A 321 16.14 15.71 17.85
C VAL A 321 15.03 15.97 16.86
N TRP A 322 15.38 16.35 15.63
CA TRP A 322 14.39 16.56 14.57
C TRP A 322 14.92 16.12 13.22
N GLU A 323 14.00 15.76 12.38
CA GLU A 323 14.27 15.58 10.95
C GLU A 323 13.27 16.36 10.12
N LEU A 324 13.70 16.75 8.94
CA LEU A 324 12.87 17.46 7.99
C LEU A 324 13.21 17.10 6.55
N ARG A 325 12.22 17.30 5.68
CA ARG A 325 12.37 17.21 4.23
C ARG A 325 11.57 18.31 3.56
N VAL A 326 12.14 18.94 2.54
CA VAL A 326 11.39 19.82 1.65
C VAL A 326 11.14 19.08 0.33
N VAL A 327 9.88 18.86 -0.01
CA VAL A 327 9.49 18.24 -1.28
C VAL A 327 9.60 19.29 -2.39
N GLY A 328 10.59 19.08 -3.26
CA GLY A 328 11.04 20.03 -4.29
C GLY A 328 12.26 20.81 -3.83
N TRP A 329 13.23 20.99 -4.72
CA TRP A 329 14.52 21.60 -4.48
C TRP A 329 14.47 23.14 -4.64
N GLU A 330 15.62 23.79 -4.58
CA GLU A 330 15.80 25.24 -4.78
C GLU A 330 15.25 26.10 -3.64
N VAL A 331 15.33 25.61 -2.42
CA VAL A 331 15.00 26.33 -1.19
C VAL A 331 16.23 26.45 -0.30
N SER A 332 16.22 27.38 0.66
CA SER A 332 17.21 27.42 1.73
C SER A 332 16.58 26.99 3.04
N TYR A 333 17.34 26.22 3.83
CA TYR A 333 16.97 25.80 5.17
C TYR A 333 17.94 26.36 6.21
N GLY A 334 17.43 26.87 7.32
CA GLY A 334 18.18 27.26 8.51
C GLY A 334 17.45 26.92 9.79
N ALA A 335 18.17 26.79 10.88
CA ALA A 335 17.62 26.55 12.21
C ALA A 335 18.27 27.45 13.24
N GLU A 336 17.45 28.10 14.07
CA GLU A 336 17.87 29.03 15.12
C GLU A 336 17.17 28.67 16.44
N TYR A 337 17.90 28.77 17.56
CA TYR A 337 17.34 28.61 18.88
C TYR A 337 17.24 29.96 19.58
N VAL A 338 16.08 30.29 20.14
CA VAL A 338 15.78 31.52 20.88
C VAL A 338 15.46 31.17 22.32
N PRO A 339 16.36 31.39 23.28
CA PRO A 339 16.10 31.20 24.72
C PRO A 339 15.07 32.20 25.26
N ASN A 340 14.36 31.81 26.34
CA ASN A 340 13.35 32.67 26.99
C ASN A 340 13.93 33.64 28.03
N ASN A 341 15.25 33.75 28.17
CA ASN A 341 15.92 34.48 29.27
C ASN A 341 15.99 36.01 29.15
N GLY A 342 15.30 36.61 28.19
CA GLY A 342 15.17 38.07 28.09
C GLY A 342 16.32 38.81 27.42
N ASP A 343 17.44 38.17 27.17
CA ASP A 343 18.67 38.81 26.59
C ASP A 343 18.63 38.96 25.06
N ASN A 344 17.50 38.66 24.42
CA ASN A 344 17.22 38.82 22.97
C ASN A 344 18.34 38.25 22.05
N TYR A 345 19.08 37.24 22.49
CA TYR A 345 20.06 36.60 21.62
C TYR A 345 19.48 35.34 20.96
N THR A 346 19.97 35.10 19.76
CA THR A 346 19.59 33.92 18.96
C THR A 346 20.81 33.09 18.68
N ILE A 347 20.72 31.79 18.91
CA ILE A 347 21.80 30.83 18.64
C ILE A 347 21.54 30.21 17.24
N ASN A 348 22.49 30.40 16.34
CA ASN A 348 22.45 29.71 15.06
C ASN A 348 22.80 28.23 15.24
N VAL A 349 21.79 27.35 15.16
CA VAL A 349 22.01 25.91 15.20
C VAL A 349 22.44 25.40 13.83
N GLN A 350 21.77 25.88 12.77
CA GLN A 350 22.11 25.61 11.39
C GLN A 350 22.04 26.89 10.59
N LYS A 351 23.17 27.34 10.06
CA LYS A 351 23.19 28.50 9.14
C LYS A 351 22.38 28.18 7.88
N PRO A 352 21.68 29.20 7.31
CA PRO A 352 20.92 29.01 6.08
C PRO A 352 21.79 28.38 4.98
N LYS A 353 21.41 27.20 4.50
CA LYS A 353 22.07 26.46 3.43
C LYS A 353 21.05 26.20 2.31
N LYS A 354 21.47 26.43 1.06
CA LYS A 354 20.66 26.06 -0.11
C LYS A 354 20.64 24.54 -0.26
N MET A 355 19.46 23.98 -0.42
CA MET A 355 19.25 22.55 -0.62
C MET A 355 19.37 22.21 -2.11
N ALA A 356 20.21 21.25 -2.46
CA ALA A 356 20.46 20.78 -3.82
C ALA A 356 19.92 19.34 -4.03
N PRO A 357 19.59 18.96 -5.27
CA PRO A 357 19.16 17.59 -5.60
C PRO A 357 20.18 16.49 -5.24
N THR A 358 21.45 16.85 -5.08
CA THR A 358 22.54 15.96 -4.69
C THR A 358 22.67 15.80 -3.18
N ASP A 359 21.99 16.63 -2.38
CA ASP A 359 21.98 16.51 -0.93
C ASP A 359 21.07 15.34 -0.50
N GLU A 360 21.29 14.84 0.71
CA GLU A 360 20.35 13.88 1.32
C GLU A 360 18.96 14.48 1.41
N PRO A 361 17.93 13.74 0.98
CA PRO A 361 16.58 14.27 0.92
C PRO A 361 15.95 14.54 2.29
N VAL A 362 16.37 13.80 3.32
CA VAL A 362 15.92 13.97 4.71
C VAL A 362 17.11 14.49 5.52
N ILE A 363 16.93 15.60 6.18
CA ILE A 363 17.93 16.25 7.01
C ILE A 363 17.63 15.97 8.47
N SER A 364 18.56 15.35 9.19
CA SER A 364 18.46 15.08 10.62
C SER A 364 19.42 15.96 11.40
N HIS A 365 18.95 16.48 12.52
CA HIS A 365 19.75 17.28 13.46
C HIS A 365 19.39 16.94 14.89
N SER A 366 20.35 17.18 15.80
CA SER A 366 20.13 17.19 17.24
C SER A 366 20.72 18.46 17.85
N TYR A 367 20.11 18.95 18.92
CA TYR A 367 20.61 20.13 19.66
C TYR A 367 20.34 19.98 21.15
N LYS A 368 21.41 20.10 21.96
CA LYS A 368 21.31 20.06 23.43
C LYS A 368 20.82 21.39 23.94
N ILE A 369 19.66 21.39 24.59
CA ILE A 369 18.99 22.56 25.13
C ILE A 369 19.27 22.66 26.63
N ASN A 370 19.98 23.70 27.01
CA ASN A 370 20.30 23.99 28.41
C ASN A 370 19.40 25.06 29.04
N GLU A 371 18.71 25.86 28.23
CA GLU A 371 17.82 26.93 28.64
C GLU A 371 16.50 26.78 27.87
N LEU A 372 15.36 27.04 28.55
CA LEU A 372 14.03 26.96 27.94
C LEU A 372 13.90 27.99 26.80
N GLY A 373 13.16 27.64 25.76
CA GLY A 373 13.04 28.53 24.61
C GLY A 373 12.27 27.92 23.46
N LYS A 374 12.61 28.33 22.24
CA LYS A 374 12.02 27.78 21.02
C LYS A 374 13.05 27.58 19.92
N LEU A 375 12.91 26.46 19.20
CA LEU A 375 13.62 26.21 17.96
C LEU A 375 12.81 26.76 16.79
N LEU A 376 13.45 27.53 15.92
CA LEU A 376 12.87 28.09 14.70
C LEU A 376 13.46 27.37 13.48
N LEU A 377 12.64 26.60 12.78
CA LEU A 377 13.00 25.98 11.50
C LEU A 377 12.52 26.88 10.37
N THR A 378 13.44 27.45 9.62
CA THR A 378 13.11 28.43 8.58
C THR A 378 13.41 27.88 7.18
N ILE A 379 12.41 27.89 6.32
CA ILE A 379 12.50 27.53 4.90
C ILE A 379 12.24 28.79 4.06
N ASP A 380 13.21 29.17 3.25
CA ASP A 380 13.10 30.25 2.28
C ASP A 380 12.90 29.67 0.88
N ASN A 381 11.73 29.96 0.29
CA ASN A 381 11.35 29.48 -1.03
C ASN A 381 11.39 30.65 -2.06
N PRO A 382 12.49 30.87 -2.76
CA PRO A 382 12.59 31.93 -3.77
C PRO A 382 11.92 31.56 -5.10
N THR A 383 11.33 30.37 -5.22
CA THR A 383 10.76 29.91 -6.48
C THR A 383 9.30 30.34 -6.65
N SER A 384 8.81 30.30 -7.88
CA SER A 384 7.40 30.56 -8.22
C SER A 384 6.46 29.39 -7.90
N LYS A 385 6.98 28.27 -7.37
CA LYS A 385 6.20 27.06 -7.05
C LYS A 385 6.05 26.90 -5.55
N LYS A 386 4.86 26.50 -5.09
CA LYS A 386 4.66 26.05 -3.71
C LYS A 386 5.50 24.80 -3.42
N LYS A 387 6.02 24.69 -2.20
CA LYS A 387 6.77 23.54 -1.70
C LYS A 387 6.03 22.94 -0.49
N LYS A 388 6.41 21.73 -0.09
CA LYS A 388 5.94 21.13 1.17
C LYS A 388 7.13 20.86 2.07
N LEU A 389 7.06 21.38 3.28
CA LEU A 389 7.94 21.03 4.37
C LEU A 389 7.28 19.88 5.14
N LEU A 390 7.98 18.77 5.26
CA LEU A 390 7.69 17.66 6.15
C LEU A 390 8.66 17.76 7.33
N TYR A 391 8.19 17.64 8.56
CA TYR A 391 9.08 17.61 9.72
C TYR A 391 8.46 16.84 10.88
N ARG A 392 9.32 16.29 11.71
CA ARG A 392 8.99 15.68 13.00
C ARG A 392 10.13 15.90 13.98
N PHE A 393 9.85 15.78 15.28
CA PHE A 393 10.85 15.96 16.32
C PHE A 393 10.53 15.10 17.55
N LYS A 394 11.58 14.85 18.34
CA LYS A 394 11.53 14.18 19.65
C LYS A 394 12.27 14.98 20.69
N VAL A 395 11.82 14.88 21.90
CA VAL A 395 12.46 15.43 23.09
C VAL A 395 13.07 14.25 23.86
N GLU A 396 14.38 14.23 23.98
CA GLU A 396 15.11 13.21 24.72
C GLU A 396 15.63 13.80 26.05
N PRO A 397 15.43 13.12 27.18
CA PRO A 397 15.99 13.58 28.45
C PRO A 397 17.52 13.68 28.33
N LEU A 398 18.09 14.65 29.05
CA LEU A 398 19.55 14.72 29.16
C LEU A 398 20.06 13.48 29.93
N PRO A 399 21.13 12.84 29.47
CA PRO A 399 21.76 11.78 30.28
C PRO A 399 22.18 12.36 31.64
N GLU A 400 21.82 11.61 32.71
CA GLU A 400 22.19 11.93 34.10
C GLU A 400 23.71 12.02 34.29
#